data_da624d0a0996ffc968d737c1f31b8bad
#
_entry.id   da624d0a0996ffc968d737c1f31b8bad
#
_cell.length_a   1.000
_cell.length_b   1.000
_cell.length_c   1.000
_cell.angle_alpha   90.00
_cell.angle_beta   90.00
_cell.angle_gamma   90.00
#
_symmetry.space_group_name_H-M   'P 1'
#
loop_
_entity.id
_entity.type
_entity.pdbx_description
1 polymer ?
#
loop_
_entity_poly.entity_id
_entity_poly.type
_entity_poly.pdbx_seq_one_letter_code
_entity_poly.pdbx_strand_id
1 'polypeptide(L)'
;MKKNLHYLRKETRLIGRYTIKSVLCQGGFGITYLGMDELYQRKVAIKEFFPQGIVTRNTEYEDTVTVTYVEEKADYEKGKERFLKEARTMAKFSKNEGIVKV
;
A
#
# COMPACT_ATOMS: atom_id res chain seq x y z
N MET A 1 10.31 22.33 -1.12
CA MET A 1 9.95 20.98 -1.60
C MET A 1 8.59 20.55 -1.05
N LYS A 2 7.67 20.18 -1.91
CA LYS A 2 6.37 19.71 -1.46
C LYS A 2 6.51 18.31 -0.86
N LYS A 3 6.00 18.12 0.34
CA LYS A 3 5.88 16.79 0.93
C LYS A 3 4.71 16.06 0.28
N ASN A 4 4.92 14.83 -0.14
CA ASN A 4 3.84 13.98 -0.61
C ASN A 4 3.17 13.31 0.59
N LEU A 5 2.23 14.01 1.20
CA LEU A 5 1.59 13.59 2.44
C LEU A 5 0.75 12.32 2.30
N HIS A 6 0.42 11.93 1.07
CA HIS A 6 -0.35 10.71 0.84
C HIS A 6 0.51 9.43 0.86
N TYR A 7 1.81 9.54 0.75
CA TYR A 7 2.70 8.40 0.89
C TYR A 7 2.88 8.04 2.36
N LEU A 8 2.93 6.75 2.65
CA LEU A 8 3.29 6.30 3.99
C LEU A 8 4.69 6.80 4.33
N ARG A 9 4.85 7.21 5.58
CA ARG A 9 6.13 7.75 6.03
C ARG A 9 7.19 6.67 6.10
N LYS A 10 8.44 7.07 5.87
CA LYS A 10 9.59 6.23 6.12
C LYS A 10 9.55 5.72 7.56
N GLU A 11 9.87 4.46 7.74
CA GLU A 11 9.85 3.75 9.01
C GLU A 11 8.46 3.44 9.56
N THR A 12 7.38 3.68 8.79
CA THR A 12 6.05 3.22 9.15
C THR A 12 6.04 1.70 9.19
N ARG A 13 5.48 1.12 10.24
CA ARG A 13 5.37 -0.32 10.40
C ARG A 13 3.98 -0.81 10.03
N LEU A 14 3.95 -1.90 9.26
CA LEU A 14 2.71 -2.53 8.81
C LEU A 14 2.62 -3.93 9.41
N ILE A 15 1.49 -4.23 10.02
CA ILE A 15 1.19 -5.56 10.56
C ILE A 15 2.25 -6.01 11.60
N GLY A 16 2.99 -5.06 12.18
CA GLY A 16 4.06 -5.39 13.10
C GLY A 16 5.24 -6.14 12.49
N ARG A 17 5.31 -6.24 11.16
CA ARG A 17 6.31 -7.06 10.49
C ARG A 17 7.09 -6.31 9.40
N TYR A 18 6.42 -5.42 8.66
CA TYR A 18 7.06 -4.75 7.54
C TYR A 18 7.30 -3.29 7.86
N THR A 19 8.44 -2.77 7.42
CA THR A 19 8.81 -1.37 7.62
C THR A 19 8.93 -0.68 6.26
N ILE A 20 8.27 0.46 6.10
CA ILE A 20 8.38 1.26 4.87
C ILE A 20 9.74 1.96 4.84
N LYS A 21 10.48 1.79 3.74
CA LYS A 21 11.80 2.43 3.58
C LYS A 21 11.78 3.58 2.58
N SER A 22 11.14 3.41 1.44
CA SER A 22 11.04 4.48 0.43
C SER A 22 9.92 4.19 -0.54
N VAL A 23 9.54 5.19 -1.32
CA VAL A 23 8.56 5.04 -2.41
C VAL A 23 9.32 4.68 -3.68
N LEU A 24 8.91 3.60 -4.34
CA LEU A 24 9.48 3.20 -5.62
C LEU A 24 8.73 3.83 -6.79
N CYS A 25 7.40 3.76 -6.77
CA CYS A 25 6.58 4.35 -7.83
C CYS A 25 5.12 4.44 -7.41
N GLN A 26 4.36 5.25 -8.15
CA GLN A 26 2.92 5.37 -7.97
C GLN A 26 2.23 5.30 -9.33
N GLY A 27 1.20 4.46 -9.43
CA GLY A 27 0.30 4.41 -10.57
C GLY A 27 -1.07 4.95 -10.20
N GLY A 28 -2.04 4.86 -11.13
CA GLY A 28 -3.40 5.35 -10.90
C GLY A 28 -4.15 4.62 -9.81
N PHE A 29 -3.79 3.37 -9.53
CA PHE A 29 -4.49 2.52 -8.57
C PHE A 29 -3.68 2.16 -7.35
N GLY A 30 -2.41 2.49 -7.30
CA GLY A 30 -1.62 2.08 -6.16
C GLY A 30 -0.25 2.71 -6.05
N ILE A 31 0.34 2.50 -4.89
CA ILE A 31 1.68 2.98 -4.57
C ILE A 31 2.53 1.76 -4.25
N THR A 32 3.75 1.73 -4.82
CA THR A 32 4.71 0.67 -4.52
C THR A 32 5.85 1.25 -3.70
N TYR A 33 6.12 0.60 -2.58
CA TYR A 33 7.18 1.00 -1.66
C TYR A 33 8.28 -0.04 -1.63
N LEU A 34 9.49 0.40 -1.34
CA LEU A 34 10.53 -0.49 -0.87
C LEU A 34 10.33 -0.64 0.64
N GLY A 35 10.28 -1.87 1.10
CA GLY A 35 10.14 -2.16 2.52
C GLY A 35 11.12 -3.20 3.00
N MET A 36 11.10 -3.43 4.31
CA MET A 36 11.89 -4.46 4.96
C MET A 36 10.94 -5.42 5.68
N ASP A 37 11.09 -6.70 5.40
CA ASP A 37 10.44 -7.74 6.17
C ASP A 37 11.32 -7.99 7.41
N GLU A 38 10.88 -7.48 8.54
CA GLU A 38 11.68 -7.56 9.77
C GLU A 38 11.78 -8.98 10.32
N LEU A 39 10.83 -9.83 9.99
CA LEU A 39 10.85 -11.23 10.44
C LEU A 39 11.96 -12.03 9.75
N TYR A 40 12.10 -11.89 8.44
CA TYR A 40 13.11 -12.62 7.67
C TYR A 40 14.30 -11.76 7.26
N GLN A 41 14.33 -10.50 7.69
CA GLN A 41 15.44 -9.57 7.42
C GLN A 41 15.76 -9.46 5.93
N ARG A 42 14.75 -9.24 5.11
CA ARG A 42 14.93 -9.12 3.66
C ARG A 42 14.11 -7.96 3.10
N LYS A 43 14.58 -7.42 1.97
CA LYS A 43 13.86 -6.37 1.25
C LYS A 43 12.65 -6.95 0.56
N VAL A 44 11.55 -6.21 0.58
CA VAL A 44 10.31 -6.58 -0.09
C VAL A 44 9.74 -5.37 -0.83
N ALA A 45 8.94 -5.63 -1.85
CA ALA A 45 8.13 -4.60 -2.49
C ALA A 45 6.75 -4.63 -1.82
N ILE A 46 6.30 -3.48 -1.34
CA ILE A 46 5.01 -3.36 -0.67
C ILE A 46 4.10 -2.57 -1.59
N LYS A 47 3.01 -3.20 -2.03
CA LYS A 47 2.04 -2.55 -2.91
C LYS A 47 0.79 -2.19 -2.13
N GLU A 48 0.44 -0.93 -2.17
CA GLU A 48 -0.74 -0.41 -1.48
C GLU A 48 -1.82 -0.03 -2.49
N PHE A 49 -3.07 -0.41 -2.21
CA PHE A 49 -4.20 0.04 -2.99
C PHE A 49 -4.52 1.48 -2.62
N PHE A 50 -4.25 2.39 -3.55
CA PHE A 50 -4.47 3.82 -3.35
C PHE A 50 -5.00 4.40 -4.67
N PRO A 51 -6.31 4.21 -4.98
CA PRO A 51 -6.88 4.73 -6.23
C PRO A 51 -6.96 6.25 -6.18
N GLN A 52 -6.20 6.90 -7.06
CA GLN A 52 -6.15 8.35 -7.14
C GLN A 52 -7.52 8.93 -7.46
N GLY A 53 -7.86 10.05 -6.83
CA GLY A 53 -9.13 10.71 -7.02
C GLY A 53 -10.28 10.13 -6.20
N ILE A 54 -10.13 8.91 -5.70
CA ILE A 54 -11.15 8.25 -4.88
C ILE A 54 -10.82 8.36 -3.40
N VAL A 55 -9.53 8.28 -3.07
CA VAL A 55 -9.08 8.32 -1.67
C VAL A 55 -8.11 9.47 -1.44
N THR A 56 -7.97 9.82 -0.17
CA THR A 56 -6.99 10.80 0.28
C THR A 56 -6.38 10.35 1.60
N ARG A 57 -5.22 10.89 1.91
CA ARG A 57 -4.54 10.63 3.17
C ARG A 57 -3.56 11.75 3.47
N ASN A 58 -3.51 12.16 4.75
CA ASN A 58 -2.49 13.07 5.23
C ASN A 58 -1.71 12.36 6.34
N THR A 59 -0.52 11.88 6.03
CA THR A 59 0.30 11.09 6.94
C THR A 59 0.88 11.88 8.10
N GLU A 60 0.71 13.20 8.12
CA GLU A 60 1.02 13.98 9.32
C GLU A 60 0.05 13.69 10.46
N TYR A 61 -1.16 13.19 10.12
CA TYR A 61 -2.21 12.95 11.11
C TYR A 61 -2.58 11.48 11.23
N GLU A 62 -2.54 10.73 10.13
CA GLU A 62 -2.97 9.34 10.14
C GLU A 62 -2.36 8.55 8.99
N ASP A 63 -2.26 7.23 9.15
CA ASP A 63 -1.80 6.33 8.09
C ASP A 63 -2.98 5.68 7.33
N THR A 64 -4.20 5.87 7.82
CA THR A 64 -5.40 5.30 7.23
C THR A 64 -5.87 6.10 6.03
N VAL A 65 -6.25 5.42 4.96
CA VAL A 65 -6.81 6.04 3.76
C VAL A 65 -8.25 6.41 4.01
N THR A 66 -8.67 7.58 3.52
CA THR A 66 -10.05 8.04 3.61
C THR A 66 -10.65 8.19 2.22
N VAL A 67 -11.84 7.60 2.00
CA VAL A 67 -12.56 7.79 0.74
C VAL A 67 -13.09 9.22 0.68
N THR A 68 -12.77 9.91 -0.41
CA THR A 68 -13.08 11.34 -0.57
C THR A 68 -14.59 11.60 -0.62
N TYR A 69 -15.33 10.76 -1.36
CA TYR A 69 -16.76 10.91 -1.52
C TYR A 69 -17.50 9.64 -1.08
N VAL A 70 -18.55 9.81 -0.30
CA VAL A 70 -19.33 8.68 0.22
C VAL A 70 -19.88 7.80 -0.90
N GLU A 71 -20.25 8.41 -2.03
CA GLU A 71 -20.79 7.69 -3.19
C GLU A 71 -19.81 6.70 -3.79
N GLU A 72 -18.52 6.90 -3.58
CA GLU A 72 -17.47 6.04 -4.14
C GLU A 72 -17.02 4.94 -3.20
N LYS A 73 -17.58 4.90 -1.99
CA LYS A 73 -17.16 3.94 -0.97
C LYS A 73 -17.34 2.48 -1.40
N ALA A 74 -18.46 2.17 -2.07
CA ALA A 74 -18.73 0.82 -2.54
C ALA A 74 -17.74 0.40 -3.62
N ASP A 75 -17.40 1.31 -4.53
CA ASP A 75 -16.43 1.04 -5.58
C ASP A 75 -15.02 0.87 -5.01
N TYR A 76 -14.68 1.65 -4.01
CA TYR A 76 -13.42 1.51 -3.30
C TYR A 76 -13.29 0.14 -2.66
N GLU A 77 -14.33 -0.30 -1.96
CA GLU A 77 -14.30 -1.60 -1.28
C GLU A 77 -14.20 -2.77 -2.27
N LYS A 78 -14.90 -2.69 -3.40
CA LYS A 78 -14.80 -3.71 -4.45
C LYS A 78 -13.41 -3.74 -5.08
N GLY A 79 -12.84 -2.58 -5.34
CA GLY A 79 -11.49 -2.48 -5.90
C GLY A 79 -10.44 -3.03 -4.93
N LYS A 80 -10.60 -2.74 -3.66
CA LYS A 80 -9.72 -3.24 -2.60
C LYS A 80 -9.77 -4.75 -2.50
N GLU A 81 -10.97 -5.34 -2.52
CA GLU A 81 -11.14 -6.79 -2.50
C GLU A 81 -10.46 -7.46 -3.70
N ARG A 82 -10.66 -6.89 -4.89
CA ARG A 82 -10.04 -7.41 -6.10
C ARG A 82 -8.51 -7.34 -6.03
N PHE A 83 -8.00 -6.23 -5.54
CA PHE A 83 -6.56 -6.02 -5.36
C PHE A 83 -5.95 -7.07 -4.43
N LEU A 84 -6.58 -7.32 -3.29
CA LEU A 84 -6.12 -8.30 -2.32
C LEU A 84 -6.29 -9.73 -2.83
N LYS A 85 -7.34 -9.99 -3.60
CA LYS A 85 -7.57 -11.31 -4.19
C LYS A 85 -6.49 -11.66 -5.20
N GLU A 86 -6.11 -10.71 -6.05
CA GLU A 86 -5.00 -10.89 -6.99
C GLU A 86 -3.70 -11.21 -6.26
N ALA A 87 -3.46 -10.54 -5.15
CA ALA A 87 -2.29 -10.80 -4.32
C ALA A 87 -2.25 -12.25 -3.86
N ARG A 88 -3.37 -12.75 -3.36
CA ARG A 88 -3.45 -14.14 -2.91
C ARG A 88 -3.24 -15.14 -4.03
N THR A 89 -3.78 -14.85 -5.21
CA THR A 89 -3.62 -15.70 -6.38
C THR A 89 -2.17 -15.75 -6.83
N MET A 90 -1.53 -14.59 -6.91
CA MET A 90 -0.12 -14.51 -7.32
C MET A 90 0.80 -15.19 -6.32
N ALA A 91 0.51 -15.09 -5.03
CA ALA A 91 1.33 -15.70 -3.98
C ALA A 91 1.40 -17.23 -4.12
N LYS A 92 0.41 -17.86 -4.74
CA LYS A 92 0.41 -19.31 -4.96
C LYS A 92 1.43 -19.73 -6.01
N PHE A 93 1.81 -18.82 -6.89
CA PHE A 93 2.70 -19.11 -8.01
C PHE A 93 4.10 -18.52 -7.86
N SER A 94 4.29 -17.70 -6.83
CA SER A 94 5.54 -16.97 -6.62
C SER A 94 6.29 -17.53 -5.42
N LYS A 95 7.37 -18.26 -5.68
CA LYS A 95 8.12 -18.90 -4.60
C LYS A 95 9.04 -17.97 -3.82
N ASN A 96 9.49 -16.88 -4.42
CA ASN A 96 10.51 -16.01 -3.81
C ASN A 96 10.21 -14.54 -3.93
N GLU A 97 8.96 -14.21 -4.10
CA GLU A 97 8.64 -12.83 -4.29
C GLU A 97 8.48 -12.09 -2.99
N GLY A 98 9.37 -11.17 -2.77
CA GLY A 98 9.22 -10.24 -1.69
C GLY A 98 8.18 -9.19 -2.04
N ILE A 99 6.95 -9.61 -2.40
CA ILE A 99 5.85 -8.69 -2.71
C ILE A 99 4.78 -8.82 -1.66
N VAL A 100 4.46 -7.71 -1.02
CA VAL A 100 3.41 -7.61 -0.02
C VAL A 100 2.37 -6.62 -0.52
N LYS A 101 1.09 -6.97 -0.43
CA LYS A 101 0.00 -6.07 -0.80
C LYS A 101 -0.84 -5.71 0.41
N VAL A 102 -1.13 -4.46 0.53
CA VAL A 102 -1.90 -3.92 1.64
C VAL A 102 -3.03 -2.98 1.18
#